data_0814653222409bf21492a721d80e9a67
#
_entry.id   0814653222409bf21492a721d80e9a67
#
_cell.length_a   1.000
_cell.length_b   1.000
_cell.length_c   1.000
_cell.angle_alpha   90.00
_cell.angle_beta   90.00
_cell.angle_gamma   90.00
#
_symmetry.space_group_name_H-M   'P 1'
#
loop_
_entity.id
_entity.type
_entity.pdbx_description
1 polymer ?
#
loop_
_entity_poly.entity_id
_entity_poly.type
_entity_poly.pdbx_seq_one_letter_code
_entity_poly.pdbx_strand_id
1 'polypeptide(L)'
;MAVRSQSGDSARVTTTITILAYNIRHGLGNDSILDLERAARVINALDPDLVTLQEIDSAVERTGGVDQAMVLGELTGMNSVFGAFFDYQGGRYGMAVLSKRPFATSENHRLPDGLEPRTALAVNVEVGDPARPITVVGIHLYATAEERLAQAKRLIEIYRDAKTPIILAGDFNSTPDSEVIDLFSRSGWHIPDKGEDRLTFRSDDPRREIDYIMYRPEDPFEVVELDVIDEPLVSDHRPVLLQLRLLETDHDK
;
A
#
# COMPACT_ATOMS: atom_id res chain seq x y z
N MET A 1 -39.69 31.95 31.87
CA MET A 1 -39.56 31.10 30.67
C MET A 1 -38.12 31.12 30.25
N ALA A 2 -37.39 30.02 30.53
CA ALA A 2 -35.99 29.89 30.14
C ALA A 2 -35.95 29.14 28.79
N VAL A 3 -35.45 29.83 27.76
CA VAL A 3 -35.17 29.21 26.44
C VAL A 3 -33.94 28.33 26.58
N ARG A 4 -34.12 27.01 26.51
CA ARG A 4 -33.02 26.07 26.35
C ARG A 4 -32.47 26.22 24.92
N SER A 5 -31.24 26.69 24.78
CA SER A 5 -30.49 26.59 23.54
C SER A 5 -30.17 25.11 23.31
N GLN A 6 -30.74 24.55 22.29
CA GLN A 6 -30.27 23.28 21.75
C GLN A 6 -28.92 23.56 21.09
N SER A 7 -27.83 23.09 21.71
CA SER A 7 -26.55 22.97 21.04
C SER A 7 -26.72 21.88 19.96
N GLY A 8 -26.82 22.31 18.70
CA GLY A 8 -26.80 21.42 17.58
C GLY A 8 -25.43 20.69 17.57
N ASP A 9 -25.49 19.40 17.76
CA ASP A 9 -24.38 18.50 17.52
C ASP A 9 -24.12 18.53 16.00
N SER A 10 -23.19 19.39 15.56
CA SER A 10 -22.75 19.37 14.17
C SER A 10 -22.06 18.02 13.96
N ALA A 11 -22.66 17.15 13.18
CA ALA A 11 -22.07 15.88 12.80
C ALA A 11 -20.65 16.17 12.28
N ARG A 12 -19.63 15.69 13.00
CA ARG A 12 -18.23 15.80 12.60
C ARG A 12 -18.08 15.00 11.31
N VAL A 13 -17.67 15.67 10.24
CA VAL A 13 -17.40 15.01 8.96
C VAL A 13 -16.12 14.20 9.13
N THR A 14 -16.26 12.91 9.37
CA THR A 14 -15.12 11.98 9.40
C THR A 14 -14.84 11.49 7.99
N THR A 15 -13.61 11.66 7.51
CA THR A 15 -13.18 11.13 6.21
C THR A 15 -12.74 9.68 6.37
N THR A 16 -13.30 8.81 5.54
CA THR A 16 -12.82 7.43 5.39
C THR A 16 -11.96 7.35 4.14
N ILE A 17 -10.84 6.64 4.21
CA ILE A 17 -9.95 6.34 3.10
C ILE A 17 -9.76 4.83 3.00
N THR A 18 -9.75 4.32 1.79
CA THR A 18 -9.58 2.89 1.52
C THR A 18 -8.29 2.66 0.76
N ILE A 19 -7.42 1.81 1.31
CA ILE A 19 -6.09 1.49 0.77
C ILE A 19 -6.04 0.03 0.39
N LEU A 20 -5.55 -0.26 -0.82
CA LEU A 20 -5.30 -1.61 -1.32
C LEU A 20 -3.80 -1.85 -1.45
N ALA A 21 -3.29 -2.95 -0.88
CA ALA A 21 -1.96 -3.49 -1.17
C ALA A 21 -2.11 -4.75 -2.01
N TYR A 22 -1.47 -4.80 -3.18
CA TYR A 22 -1.61 -5.93 -4.08
C TYR A 22 -0.34 -6.20 -4.90
N ASN A 23 0.36 -7.29 -4.61
CA ASN A 23 1.39 -7.81 -5.49
C ASN A 23 0.70 -8.52 -6.67
N ILE A 24 0.81 -7.95 -7.88
CA ILE A 24 0.10 -8.45 -9.07
C ILE A 24 0.97 -9.34 -9.97
N ARG A 25 2.20 -9.66 -9.55
CA ARG A 25 3.10 -10.53 -10.31
C ARG A 25 3.19 -10.13 -11.78
N HIS A 26 3.47 -8.85 -12.05
CA HIS A 26 3.50 -8.24 -13.40
C HIS A 26 2.29 -8.60 -14.30
N GLY A 27 1.13 -8.90 -13.70
CA GLY A 27 -0.10 -9.31 -14.39
C GLY A 27 -0.16 -10.78 -14.77
N LEU A 28 0.76 -11.62 -14.27
CA LEU A 28 0.79 -13.06 -14.55
C LEU A 28 -0.07 -13.83 -13.53
N GLY A 29 -1.21 -14.33 -13.98
CA GLY A 29 -2.12 -15.14 -13.17
C GLY A 29 -1.56 -16.54 -12.83
N ASN A 30 -2.22 -17.22 -11.88
CA ASN A 30 -1.90 -18.62 -11.51
C ASN A 30 -2.16 -19.61 -12.65
N ASP A 31 -2.95 -19.23 -13.66
CA ASP A 31 -3.15 -19.95 -14.92
C ASP A 31 -2.05 -19.69 -15.96
N SER A 32 -1.02 -18.94 -15.61
CA SER A 32 0.08 -18.53 -16.49
C SER A 32 -0.34 -17.63 -17.66
N ILE A 33 -1.47 -16.94 -17.54
CA ILE A 33 -1.93 -15.94 -18.51
C ILE A 33 -1.54 -14.55 -18.02
N LEU A 34 -0.86 -13.79 -18.87
CA LEU A 34 -0.52 -12.38 -18.64
C LEU A 34 -1.73 -11.51 -19.03
N ASP A 35 -2.39 -10.88 -18.03
CA ASP A 35 -3.61 -10.10 -18.24
C ASP A 35 -3.77 -9.00 -17.19
N LEU A 36 -3.37 -7.77 -17.53
CA LEU A 36 -3.52 -6.59 -16.66
C LEU A 36 -4.96 -6.17 -16.42
N GLU A 37 -5.86 -6.46 -17.37
CA GLU A 37 -7.27 -6.11 -17.20
C GLU A 37 -7.91 -6.90 -16.04
N ARG A 38 -7.42 -8.11 -15.75
CA ARG A 38 -7.87 -8.86 -14.56
C ARG A 38 -7.53 -8.11 -13.28
N ALA A 39 -6.28 -7.64 -13.14
CA ALA A 39 -5.88 -6.85 -11.97
C ALA A 39 -6.70 -5.55 -11.87
N ALA A 40 -6.91 -4.84 -12.99
CA ALA A 40 -7.74 -3.64 -13.03
C ALA A 40 -9.21 -3.93 -12.64
N ARG A 41 -9.79 -5.07 -13.05
CA ARG A 41 -11.16 -5.47 -12.63
C ARG A 41 -11.24 -5.70 -11.13
N VAL A 42 -10.24 -6.32 -10.52
CA VAL A 42 -10.18 -6.49 -9.04
C VAL A 42 -10.13 -5.14 -8.35
N ILE A 43 -9.22 -4.26 -8.79
CA ILE A 43 -9.08 -2.90 -8.23
C ILE A 43 -10.41 -2.13 -8.35
N ASN A 44 -11.03 -2.13 -9.54
CA ASN A 44 -12.29 -1.42 -9.78
C ASN A 44 -13.46 -2.00 -8.95
N ALA A 45 -13.49 -3.31 -8.72
CA ALA A 45 -14.54 -3.93 -7.91
C ALA A 45 -14.41 -3.59 -6.42
N LEU A 46 -13.19 -3.39 -5.93
CA LEU A 46 -12.91 -2.99 -4.54
C LEU A 46 -12.98 -1.48 -4.32
N ASP A 47 -12.92 -0.69 -5.39
CA ASP A 47 -13.03 0.77 -5.41
C ASP A 47 -12.15 1.52 -4.38
N PRO A 48 -10.86 1.18 -4.21
CA PRO A 48 -9.99 1.83 -3.24
C PRO A 48 -9.68 3.28 -3.63
N ASP A 49 -9.35 4.13 -2.63
CA ASP A 49 -8.86 5.49 -2.88
C ASP A 49 -7.39 5.51 -3.30
N LEU A 50 -6.61 4.56 -2.76
CA LEU A 50 -5.17 4.42 -2.96
C LEU A 50 -4.82 2.94 -3.16
N VAL A 51 -3.87 2.66 -4.06
CA VAL A 51 -3.39 1.31 -4.32
C VAL A 51 -1.86 1.30 -4.32
N THR A 52 -1.24 0.37 -3.61
CA THR A 52 0.17 0.05 -3.77
C THR A 52 0.31 -1.28 -4.50
N LEU A 53 0.99 -1.27 -5.64
CA LEU A 53 1.17 -2.43 -6.51
C LEU A 53 2.63 -2.84 -6.51
N GLN A 54 2.89 -4.11 -6.25
CA GLN A 54 4.21 -4.70 -6.31
C GLN A 54 4.38 -5.53 -7.58
N GLU A 55 5.63 -5.74 -7.98
CA GLU A 55 6.01 -6.47 -9.18
C GLU A 55 5.47 -5.86 -10.47
N ILE A 56 5.72 -4.59 -10.68
CA ILE A 56 5.30 -3.82 -11.86
C ILE A 56 6.46 -3.71 -12.85
N ASP A 57 6.18 -3.98 -14.11
CA ASP A 57 7.08 -3.78 -15.23
C ASP A 57 6.79 -2.46 -15.96
N SER A 58 7.83 -1.73 -16.33
CA SER A 58 7.74 -0.57 -17.24
C SER A 58 8.65 -0.82 -18.44
N ALA A 59 8.06 -1.03 -19.62
CA ALA A 59 8.72 -1.31 -20.89
C ALA A 59 9.60 -2.59 -20.90
N VAL A 60 9.29 -3.57 -20.05
CA VAL A 60 10.04 -4.85 -19.96
C VAL A 60 9.60 -5.83 -21.07
N GLU A 61 10.56 -6.54 -21.65
CA GLU A 61 10.30 -7.47 -22.77
C GLU A 61 9.30 -8.57 -22.41
N ARG A 62 9.41 -9.19 -21.21
CA ARG A 62 8.51 -10.29 -20.78
C ARG A 62 7.03 -9.89 -20.74
N THR A 63 6.73 -8.61 -20.61
CA THR A 63 5.38 -8.04 -20.56
C THR A 63 5.03 -7.25 -21.82
N GLY A 64 5.76 -7.51 -22.94
CA GLY A 64 5.49 -6.90 -24.25
C GLY A 64 5.87 -5.42 -24.35
N GLY A 65 6.75 -4.92 -23.51
CA GLY A 65 7.21 -3.53 -23.55
C GLY A 65 6.19 -2.51 -23.03
N VAL A 66 5.18 -2.96 -22.28
CA VAL A 66 4.09 -2.13 -21.77
C VAL A 66 4.55 -1.37 -20.52
N ASP A 67 4.11 -0.12 -20.36
CA ASP A 67 4.18 0.57 -19.07
C ASP A 67 2.94 0.20 -18.23
N GLN A 68 3.12 -0.80 -17.35
CA GLN A 68 2.00 -1.37 -16.60
C GLN A 68 1.37 -0.37 -15.62
N ALA A 69 2.17 0.54 -15.03
CA ALA A 69 1.65 1.55 -14.11
C ALA A 69 0.71 2.53 -14.85
N MET A 70 1.12 2.98 -16.04
CA MET A 70 0.30 3.86 -16.87
C MET A 70 -0.98 3.14 -17.31
N VAL A 71 -0.89 1.92 -17.83
CA VAL A 71 -2.05 1.15 -18.31
C VAL A 71 -3.04 0.87 -17.17
N LEU A 72 -2.56 0.49 -15.99
CA LEU A 72 -3.44 0.28 -14.83
C LEU A 72 -4.10 1.59 -14.37
N GLY A 73 -3.38 2.72 -14.42
CA GLY A 73 -3.95 4.04 -14.18
C GLY A 73 -5.11 4.35 -15.14
N GLU A 74 -4.92 4.09 -16.44
CA GLU A 74 -5.97 4.28 -17.46
C GLU A 74 -7.17 3.35 -17.27
N LEU A 75 -6.93 2.05 -17.02
CA LEU A 75 -7.98 1.05 -16.82
C LEU A 75 -8.81 1.26 -15.55
N THR A 76 -8.22 1.89 -14.52
CA THR A 76 -8.88 2.17 -13.24
C THR A 76 -9.38 3.61 -13.13
N GLY A 77 -9.02 4.49 -14.06
CA GLY A 77 -9.31 5.92 -13.99
C GLY A 77 -8.56 6.64 -12.87
N MET A 78 -7.45 6.08 -12.39
CA MET A 78 -6.66 6.62 -11.29
C MET A 78 -5.36 7.27 -11.81
N ASN A 79 -4.86 8.27 -11.07
CA ASN A 79 -3.49 8.76 -11.27
C ASN A 79 -2.50 7.65 -10.91
N SER A 80 -1.40 7.52 -11.65
CA SER A 80 -0.39 6.49 -11.41
C SER A 80 1.02 7.08 -11.33
N VAL A 81 1.87 6.46 -10.53
CA VAL A 81 3.31 6.74 -10.48
C VAL A 81 4.07 5.42 -10.32
N PHE A 82 5.16 5.29 -11.09
CA PHE A 82 6.04 4.13 -11.08
C PHE A 82 7.32 4.41 -10.29
N GLY A 83 7.73 3.46 -9.44
CA GLY A 83 8.99 3.46 -8.69
C GLY A 83 9.88 2.29 -9.12
N ALA A 84 10.95 2.59 -9.87
CA ALA A 84 11.86 1.56 -10.35
C ALA A 84 12.74 1.01 -9.22
N PHE A 85 12.96 -0.30 -9.22
CA PHE A 85 14.00 -0.99 -8.45
C PHE A 85 15.31 -1.04 -9.24
N PHE A 86 15.27 -1.58 -10.45
CA PHE A 86 16.42 -1.76 -11.33
C PHE A 86 16.00 -1.94 -12.80
N ASP A 87 16.98 -1.83 -13.71
CA ASP A 87 16.80 -2.10 -15.13
C ASP A 87 16.68 -3.61 -15.39
N TYR A 88 15.68 -4.02 -16.16
CA TYR A 88 15.39 -5.43 -16.43
C TYR A 88 14.86 -5.62 -17.85
N GLN A 89 15.47 -6.55 -18.62
CA GLN A 89 15.05 -6.94 -19.98
C GLN A 89 14.63 -5.75 -20.87
N GLY A 90 15.48 -4.74 -20.97
CA GLY A 90 15.25 -3.56 -21.83
C GLY A 90 14.33 -2.49 -21.25
N GLY A 91 13.66 -2.76 -20.14
CA GLY A 91 12.82 -1.83 -19.39
C GLY A 91 13.26 -1.73 -17.93
N ARG A 92 12.29 -1.51 -17.02
CA ARG A 92 12.51 -1.40 -15.58
C ARG A 92 11.48 -2.22 -14.81
N TYR A 93 11.95 -2.89 -13.76
CA TYR A 93 11.12 -3.60 -12.79
C TYR A 93 10.99 -2.79 -11.51
N GLY A 94 9.82 -2.81 -10.87
CA GLY A 94 9.59 -2.03 -9.69
C GLY A 94 8.21 -2.20 -9.06
N MET A 95 7.63 -1.09 -8.65
CA MET A 95 6.30 -1.00 -8.07
C MET A 95 5.55 0.23 -8.62
N ALA A 96 4.26 0.33 -8.31
CA ALA A 96 3.48 1.52 -8.60
C ALA A 96 2.59 1.91 -7.42
N VAL A 97 2.19 3.17 -7.39
CA VAL A 97 1.09 3.65 -6.56
C VAL A 97 0.04 4.27 -7.47
N LEU A 98 -1.23 3.89 -7.25
CA LEU A 98 -2.38 4.50 -7.90
C LEU A 98 -3.18 5.33 -6.88
N SER A 99 -3.82 6.40 -7.34
CA SER A 99 -4.65 7.27 -6.49
C SER A 99 -5.82 7.88 -7.26
N LYS A 100 -7.02 7.88 -6.68
CA LYS A 100 -8.16 8.67 -7.19
C LYS A 100 -7.86 10.16 -7.17
N ARG A 101 -6.95 10.60 -6.29
CA ARG A 101 -6.57 12.01 -6.12
C ARG A 101 -5.22 12.28 -6.78
N PRO A 102 -4.96 13.52 -7.23
CA PRO A 102 -3.64 13.90 -7.73
C PRO A 102 -2.56 13.72 -6.65
N PHE A 103 -1.36 13.34 -7.05
CA PHE A 103 -0.20 13.33 -6.19
C PHE A 103 0.32 14.77 -6.01
N ALA A 104 0.47 15.22 -4.76
CA ALA A 104 1.17 16.47 -4.46
C ALA A 104 2.68 16.33 -4.71
N THR A 105 3.25 15.21 -4.27
CA THR A 105 4.65 14.85 -4.53
C THR A 105 4.80 13.33 -4.62
N SER A 106 5.89 12.88 -5.27
CA SER A 106 6.32 11.48 -5.23
C SER A 106 7.84 11.40 -5.10
N GLU A 107 8.34 10.43 -4.33
CA GLU A 107 9.75 10.17 -4.15
C GLU A 107 10.01 8.67 -4.07
N ASN A 108 11.02 8.19 -4.79
CA ASN A 108 11.41 6.78 -4.80
C ASN A 108 12.71 6.62 -4.00
N HIS A 109 12.58 6.32 -2.71
CA HIS A 109 13.71 6.19 -1.77
C HIS A 109 14.46 4.89 -2.00
N ARG A 110 15.78 4.97 -2.23
CA ARG A 110 16.62 3.79 -2.31
C ARG A 110 16.76 3.13 -0.93
N LEU A 111 16.54 1.83 -0.88
CA LEU A 111 16.80 0.98 0.28
C LEU A 111 18.21 0.37 0.18
N PRO A 112 18.76 -0.17 1.29
CA PRO A 112 20.06 -0.84 1.25
C PRO A 112 20.11 -1.90 0.15
N ASP A 113 21.19 -1.87 -0.62
CA ASP A 113 21.42 -2.81 -1.71
C ASP A 113 21.68 -4.22 -1.16
N GLY A 114 21.20 -5.20 -1.91
CA GLY A 114 21.40 -6.62 -1.72
C GLY A 114 21.60 -7.30 -3.06
N LEU A 115 21.14 -8.55 -3.18
CA LEU A 115 21.19 -9.29 -4.47
C LEU A 115 20.30 -8.63 -5.52
N GLU A 116 19.19 -8.06 -5.11
CA GLU A 116 18.35 -7.20 -5.96
C GLU A 116 18.11 -5.85 -5.27
N PRO A 117 18.31 -4.73 -5.97
CA PRO A 117 17.95 -3.42 -5.46
C PRO A 117 16.46 -3.34 -5.12
N ARG A 118 16.13 -2.64 -4.03
CA ARG A 118 14.76 -2.29 -3.65
C ARG A 118 14.66 -0.81 -3.36
N THR A 119 13.46 -0.29 -3.55
CA THR A 119 13.10 1.09 -3.20
C THR A 119 11.80 1.12 -2.41
N ALA A 120 11.49 2.25 -1.81
CA ALA A 120 10.20 2.58 -1.23
C ALA A 120 9.62 3.77 -1.97
N LEU A 121 8.46 3.58 -2.60
CA LEU A 121 7.80 4.62 -3.38
C LEU A 121 6.83 5.40 -2.49
N ALA A 122 7.23 6.57 -2.04
CA ALA A 122 6.41 7.47 -1.25
C ALA A 122 5.63 8.43 -2.15
N VAL A 123 4.36 8.62 -1.85
CA VAL A 123 3.49 9.64 -2.46
C VAL A 123 2.80 10.44 -1.38
N ASN A 124 2.63 11.74 -1.61
CA ASN A 124 1.80 12.59 -0.77
C ASN A 124 0.50 12.92 -1.51
N VAL A 125 -0.61 12.73 -0.83
CA VAL A 125 -1.95 13.04 -1.33
C VAL A 125 -2.74 13.83 -0.29
N GLU A 126 -3.65 14.66 -0.76
CA GLU A 126 -4.59 15.39 0.09
C GLU A 126 -5.89 14.58 0.24
N VAL A 127 -6.33 14.33 1.46
CA VAL A 127 -7.54 13.56 1.76
C VAL A 127 -8.48 14.34 2.69
N GLY A 128 -9.79 14.12 2.55
CA GLY A 128 -10.80 14.75 3.41
C GLY A 128 -11.29 16.10 2.94
N ASP A 129 -12.19 16.67 3.77
CA ASP A 129 -12.72 18.03 3.65
C ASP A 129 -12.95 18.57 5.08
N PRO A 130 -12.07 19.48 5.57
CA PRO A 130 -10.95 20.09 4.87
C PRO A 130 -9.85 19.09 4.48
N ALA A 131 -9.15 19.38 3.39
CA ALA A 131 -8.09 18.52 2.88
C ALA A 131 -6.90 18.47 3.85
N ARG A 132 -6.42 17.25 4.13
CA ARG A 132 -5.25 16.97 4.98
C ARG A 132 -4.25 16.11 4.24
N PRO A 133 -2.94 16.41 4.32
CA PRO A 133 -1.93 15.61 3.66
C PRO A 133 -1.72 14.27 4.39
N ILE A 134 -1.59 13.20 3.62
CA ILE A 134 -1.09 11.91 4.09
C ILE A 134 0.04 11.43 3.18
N THR A 135 0.95 10.64 3.73
CA THR A 135 1.99 9.96 2.97
C THR A 135 1.64 8.48 2.85
N VAL A 136 1.56 7.97 1.62
CA VAL A 136 1.42 6.53 1.36
C VAL A 136 2.72 6.02 0.76
N VAL A 137 3.25 4.93 1.31
CA VAL A 137 4.53 4.35 0.92
C VAL A 137 4.31 2.92 0.47
N GLY A 138 4.49 2.69 -0.83
CA GLY A 138 4.53 1.34 -1.39
C GLY A 138 5.89 0.71 -1.13
N ILE A 139 5.90 -0.57 -0.77
CA ILE A 139 7.12 -1.36 -0.57
C ILE A 139 7.00 -2.76 -1.16
N HIS A 140 8.17 -3.34 -1.46
CA HIS A 140 8.36 -4.77 -1.70
C HIS A 140 9.75 -5.14 -1.17
N LEU A 141 9.81 -5.71 0.03
CA LEU A 141 11.08 -6.10 0.65
C LEU A 141 11.65 -7.34 -0.02
N TYR A 142 12.99 -7.49 -0.01
CA TYR A 142 13.64 -8.61 -0.68
C TYR A 142 13.46 -9.94 0.06
N ALA A 143 13.72 -11.05 -0.65
CA ALA A 143 13.41 -12.41 -0.18
C ALA A 143 14.31 -12.92 0.96
N THR A 144 15.55 -12.41 1.14
CA THR A 144 16.42 -12.88 2.25
C THR A 144 16.12 -12.14 3.55
N ALA A 145 16.21 -12.84 4.69
CA ALA A 145 15.90 -12.26 6.00
C ALA A 145 16.84 -11.11 6.37
N GLU A 146 18.13 -11.23 6.03
CA GLU A 146 19.14 -10.20 6.33
C GLU A 146 18.86 -8.90 5.57
N GLU A 147 18.58 -9.00 4.27
CA GLU A 147 18.29 -7.83 3.42
C GLU A 147 16.97 -7.16 3.83
N ARG A 148 15.91 -7.95 4.11
CA ARG A 148 14.64 -7.41 4.62
C ARG A 148 14.84 -6.62 5.91
N LEU A 149 15.64 -7.15 6.83
CA LEU A 149 15.90 -6.48 8.09
C LEU A 149 16.67 -5.16 7.90
N ALA A 150 17.66 -5.14 6.99
CA ALA A 150 18.38 -3.92 6.65
C ALA A 150 17.46 -2.89 5.98
N GLN A 151 16.60 -3.32 5.06
CA GLN A 151 15.61 -2.49 4.38
C GLN A 151 14.57 -1.94 5.36
N ALA A 152 14.05 -2.76 6.28
CA ALA A 152 13.12 -2.33 7.33
C ALA A 152 13.74 -1.27 8.27
N LYS A 153 15.00 -1.46 8.70
CA LYS A 153 15.73 -0.46 9.51
C LYS A 153 15.83 0.88 8.76
N ARG A 154 16.12 0.84 7.47
CA ARG A 154 16.22 2.05 6.64
C ARG A 154 14.88 2.76 6.49
N LEU A 155 13.78 2.03 6.28
CA LEU A 155 12.42 2.59 6.23
C LEU A 155 12.06 3.31 7.54
N ILE A 156 12.30 2.66 8.68
CA ILE A 156 12.05 3.24 10.00
C ILE A 156 12.88 4.51 10.21
N GLU A 157 14.14 4.53 9.75
CA GLU A 157 15.01 5.71 9.81
C GLU A 157 14.47 6.86 8.96
N ILE A 158 14.08 6.59 7.69
CA ILE A 158 13.54 7.61 6.76
C ILE A 158 12.33 8.31 7.38
N TYR A 159 11.43 7.55 8.00
CA TYR A 159 10.16 8.07 8.47
C TYR A 159 10.13 8.38 9.97
N ARG A 160 11.26 8.31 10.68
CA ARG A 160 11.35 8.52 12.13
C ARG A 160 10.74 9.86 12.58
N ASP A 161 11.09 10.93 11.88
CA ASP A 161 10.73 12.31 12.22
C ASP A 161 9.64 12.89 11.31
N ALA A 162 8.92 12.04 10.60
CA ALA A 162 7.85 12.47 9.71
C ALA A 162 6.73 13.16 10.50
N LYS A 163 6.22 14.26 9.93
CA LYS A 163 5.14 15.07 10.53
C LYS A 163 3.77 14.78 9.91
N THR A 164 3.77 14.23 8.71
CA THR A 164 2.58 13.83 8.00
C THR A 164 2.20 12.41 8.41
N PRO A 165 0.91 12.10 8.62
CA PRO A 165 0.44 10.73 8.82
C PRO A 165 0.94 9.81 7.70
N ILE A 166 1.44 8.61 8.07
CA ILE A 166 2.07 7.68 7.13
C ILE A 166 1.36 6.34 7.14
N ILE A 167 1.11 5.82 5.94
CA ILE A 167 0.65 4.46 5.68
C ILE A 167 1.74 3.76 4.86
N LEU A 168 2.24 2.63 5.36
CA LEU A 168 3.21 1.78 4.70
C LEU A 168 2.51 0.50 4.26
N ALA A 169 2.51 0.20 2.95
CA ALA A 169 1.71 -0.88 2.39
C ALA A 169 2.47 -1.68 1.32
N GLY A 170 2.28 -3.00 1.30
CA GLY A 170 2.83 -3.88 0.27
C GLY A 170 3.28 -5.24 0.77
N ASP A 171 4.20 -5.85 0.00
CA ASP A 171 4.79 -7.15 0.28
C ASP A 171 6.06 -7.00 1.15
N PHE A 172 5.95 -7.45 2.40
CA PHE A 172 7.06 -7.44 3.36
C PHE A 172 7.93 -8.70 3.26
N ASN A 173 7.50 -9.72 2.50
CA ASN A 173 8.14 -11.02 2.44
C ASN A 173 8.41 -11.65 3.83
N SER A 174 7.68 -11.25 4.84
CA SER A 174 7.93 -11.51 6.27
C SER A 174 6.65 -11.96 6.97
N THR A 175 6.72 -13.07 7.71
CA THR A 175 5.59 -13.55 8.53
C THR A 175 5.47 -12.79 9.84
N PRO A 176 4.31 -12.83 10.53
CA PRO A 176 4.06 -12.08 11.77
C PRO A 176 5.08 -12.35 12.89
N ASP A 177 5.66 -13.55 12.94
CA ASP A 177 6.67 -13.97 13.90
C ASP A 177 8.12 -13.61 13.52
N SER A 178 8.31 -12.90 12.39
CA SER A 178 9.63 -12.51 11.91
C SER A 178 10.21 -11.30 12.68
N GLU A 179 11.55 -11.22 12.71
CA GLU A 179 12.27 -10.07 13.29
C GLU A 179 11.90 -8.75 12.59
N VAL A 180 11.55 -8.80 11.30
CA VAL A 180 11.15 -7.62 10.52
C VAL A 180 9.84 -7.02 11.03
N ILE A 181 8.80 -7.85 11.21
CA ILE A 181 7.49 -7.40 11.69
C ILE A 181 7.57 -6.95 13.14
N ASP A 182 8.31 -7.68 14.00
CA ASP A 182 8.57 -7.30 15.39
C ASP A 182 9.34 -5.94 15.46
N LEU A 183 10.28 -5.70 14.55
CA LEU A 183 11.00 -4.42 14.46
C LEU A 183 10.07 -3.25 14.15
N PHE A 184 9.15 -3.38 13.17
CA PHE A 184 8.15 -2.35 12.87
C PHE A 184 7.26 -2.08 14.08
N SER A 185 6.71 -3.13 14.70
CA SER A 185 5.87 -3.02 15.90
C SER A 185 6.58 -2.28 17.04
N ARG A 186 7.82 -2.65 17.36
CA ARG A 186 8.62 -1.99 18.42
C ARG A 186 9.05 -0.56 18.05
N SER A 187 9.02 -0.21 16.77
CA SER A 187 9.36 1.14 16.29
C SER A 187 8.13 2.06 16.18
N GLY A 188 7.00 1.66 16.78
CA GLY A 188 5.81 2.49 16.86
C GLY A 188 4.91 2.43 15.62
N TRP A 189 5.04 1.41 14.78
CA TRP A 189 4.09 1.17 13.69
C TRP A 189 2.92 0.32 14.19
N HIS A 190 1.71 0.79 13.93
CA HIS A 190 0.51 0.01 14.18
C HIS A 190 0.27 -0.96 13.01
N ILE A 191 0.14 -2.24 13.33
CA ILE A 191 -0.10 -3.33 12.38
C ILE A 191 -1.49 -3.89 12.69
N PRO A 192 -2.52 -3.52 11.89
CA PRO A 192 -3.88 -4.02 12.12
C PRO A 192 -3.95 -5.54 11.99
N ASP A 193 -4.74 -6.16 12.86
CA ASP A 193 -5.01 -7.60 12.80
C ASP A 193 -5.99 -7.93 11.69
N LYS A 194 -5.65 -8.89 10.83
CA LYS A 194 -6.47 -9.37 9.71
C LYS A 194 -7.47 -10.46 10.12
N GLY A 195 -7.47 -10.88 11.40
CA GLY A 195 -8.36 -11.93 11.88
C GLY A 195 -7.98 -13.34 11.39
N GLU A 196 -8.98 -14.19 11.16
CA GLU A 196 -8.77 -15.60 10.80
C GLU A 196 -8.28 -15.79 9.36
N ASP A 197 -8.79 -15.00 8.40
CA ASP A 197 -8.50 -15.10 6.96
C ASP A 197 -7.27 -14.28 6.53
N ARG A 198 -6.25 -14.25 7.39
CA ARG A 198 -5.08 -13.37 7.26
C ARG A 198 -4.03 -13.80 6.23
N LEU A 199 -4.14 -14.99 5.65
CA LEU A 199 -3.10 -15.55 4.79
C LEU A 199 -3.17 -14.96 3.38
N THR A 200 -2.04 -14.38 2.91
CA THR A 200 -1.99 -13.64 1.64
C THR A 200 -1.24 -14.37 0.53
N PHE A 201 -0.42 -15.38 0.85
CA PHE A 201 0.40 -16.13 -0.10
C PHE A 201 0.41 -17.65 0.17
N ARG A 202 0.29 -18.55 -0.85
CA ARG A 202 -0.17 -18.32 -2.22
C ARG A 202 -1.67 -18.08 -2.24
N SER A 203 -2.14 -17.30 -3.20
CA SER A 203 -3.55 -16.95 -3.32
C SER A 203 -4.48 -18.15 -3.50
N ASP A 204 -4.01 -19.19 -4.25
CA ASP A 204 -4.73 -20.44 -4.55
C ASP A 204 -4.63 -21.51 -3.42
N ASP A 205 -3.62 -21.44 -2.56
CA ASP A 205 -3.41 -22.31 -1.39
C ASP A 205 -2.69 -21.51 -0.28
N PRO A 206 -3.43 -20.61 0.42
CA PRO A 206 -2.82 -19.66 1.34
C PRO A 206 -2.16 -20.34 2.54
N ARG A 207 -0.87 -20.04 2.76
CA ARG A 207 -0.09 -20.62 3.86
C ARG A 207 0.75 -19.61 4.62
N ARG A 208 0.91 -18.40 4.10
CA ARG A 208 1.72 -17.34 4.73
C ARG A 208 0.99 -16.02 4.69
N GLU A 209 1.16 -15.25 5.74
CA GLU A 209 0.83 -13.84 5.82
C GLU A 209 2.11 -13.06 5.60
N ILE A 210 2.24 -12.34 4.47
CA ILE A 210 3.44 -11.59 4.10
C ILE A 210 3.15 -10.20 3.53
N ASP A 211 1.90 -9.89 3.26
CA ASP A 211 1.45 -8.58 2.78
C ASP A 211 0.76 -7.82 3.91
N TYR A 212 1.14 -6.56 4.12
CA TYR A 212 0.61 -5.74 5.23
C TYR A 212 0.30 -4.33 4.77
N ILE A 213 -0.63 -3.72 5.49
CA ILE A 213 -0.85 -2.28 5.53
C ILE A 213 -0.71 -1.86 6.97
N MET A 214 0.27 -1.01 7.28
CA MET A 214 0.53 -0.54 8.63
C MET A 214 0.65 0.98 8.65
N TYR A 215 0.43 1.60 9.80
CA TYR A 215 0.51 3.04 9.96
C TYR A 215 1.10 3.41 11.32
N ARG A 216 1.44 4.67 11.50
CA ARG A 216 2.00 5.13 12.78
C ARG A 216 0.89 5.33 13.81
N PRO A 217 1.09 4.88 15.06
CA PRO A 217 0.07 4.92 16.11
C PRO A 217 -0.25 6.33 16.62
N GLU A 218 0.68 7.29 16.45
CA GLU A 218 0.43 8.70 16.77
C GLU A 218 -0.41 9.41 15.72
N ASP A 219 -0.64 8.76 14.58
CA ASP A 219 -1.41 9.31 13.48
C ASP A 219 -2.91 9.18 13.77
N PRO A 220 -3.74 10.08 13.28
CA PRO A 220 -5.16 10.15 13.61
C PRO A 220 -5.99 9.14 12.81
N PHE A 221 -5.61 7.86 12.84
CA PHE A 221 -6.31 6.79 12.14
C PHE A 221 -7.07 5.87 13.09
N GLU A 222 -8.27 5.48 12.68
CA GLU A 222 -9.05 4.40 13.28
C GLU A 222 -9.34 3.34 12.21
N VAL A 223 -9.05 2.07 12.50
CA VAL A 223 -9.38 0.95 11.61
C VAL A 223 -10.89 0.76 11.59
N VAL A 224 -11.49 0.88 10.40
CA VAL A 224 -12.92 0.59 10.18
C VAL A 224 -13.10 -0.86 9.76
N GLU A 225 -12.29 -1.32 8.79
CA GLU A 225 -12.35 -2.66 8.23
C GLU A 225 -10.99 -3.04 7.65
N LEU A 226 -10.64 -4.32 7.73
CA LEU A 226 -9.43 -4.88 7.12
C LEU A 226 -9.75 -6.28 6.59
N ASP A 227 -9.62 -6.45 5.28
CA ASP A 227 -9.92 -7.70 4.59
C ASP A 227 -8.74 -8.22 3.78
N VAL A 228 -8.59 -9.54 3.76
CA VAL A 228 -7.80 -10.26 2.76
C VAL A 228 -8.76 -10.85 1.74
N ILE A 229 -8.68 -10.35 0.51
CA ILE A 229 -9.64 -10.68 -0.54
C ILE A 229 -9.33 -12.05 -1.13
N ASP A 230 -10.33 -12.93 -1.17
CA ASP A 230 -10.19 -14.25 -1.78
C ASP A 230 -10.21 -14.17 -3.32
N GLU A 231 -9.03 -13.85 -3.90
CA GLU A 231 -8.80 -13.81 -5.34
C GLU A 231 -7.69 -14.81 -5.70
N PRO A 232 -8.05 -16.03 -6.10
CA PRO A 232 -7.05 -17.11 -6.29
C PRO A 232 -6.37 -17.13 -7.65
N LEU A 233 -6.82 -16.33 -8.63
CA LEU A 233 -6.43 -16.48 -10.04
C LEU A 233 -5.48 -15.40 -10.56
N VAL A 234 -5.74 -14.13 -10.21
CA VAL A 234 -5.12 -12.96 -10.86
C VAL A 234 -3.64 -12.80 -10.52
N SER A 235 -3.23 -13.24 -9.33
CA SER A 235 -1.84 -13.24 -8.86
C SER A 235 -1.61 -14.42 -7.92
N ASP A 236 -0.37 -14.70 -7.56
CA ASP A 236 -0.03 -15.62 -6.47
C ASP A 236 -0.12 -14.97 -5.07
N HIS A 237 -0.43 -13.68 -4.99
CA HIS A 237 -0.79 -12.99 -3.76
C HIS A 237 -2.27 -12.65 -3.71
N ARG A 238 -2.85 -12.60 -2.50
CA ARG A 238 -4.19 -12.07 -2.25
C ARG A 238 -4.12 -10.58 -1.96
N PRO A 239 -5.05 -9.77 -2.48
CA PRO A 239 -5.13 -8.35 -2.14
C PRO A 239 -5.45 -8.14 -0.66
N VAL A 240 -4.83 -7.13 -0.04
CA VAL A 240 -5.16 -6.67 1.32
C VAL A 240 -5.82 -5.31 1.22
N LEU A 241 -7.05 -5.18 1.74
CA LEU A 241 -7.85 -3.97 1.70
C LEU A 241 -8.04 -3.42 3.11
N LEU A 242 -7.60 -2.21 3.38
CA LEU A 242 -7.75 -1.52 4.66
C LEU A 242 -8.59 -0.26 4.50
N GLN A 243 -9.63 -0.14 5.29
CA GLN A 243 -10.43 1.07 5.43
C GLN A 243 -10.08 1.77 6.75
N LEU A 244 -9.62 3.02 6.64
CA LEU A 244 -9.24 3.87 7.76
C LEU A 244 -10.16 5.08 7.85
N ARG A 245 -10.60 5.41 9.07
CA ARG A 245 -11.24 6.69 9.36
C ARG A 245 -10.20 7.67 9.85
N LEU A 246 -10.14 8.86 9.22
CA LEU A 246 -9.36 9.99 9.71
C LEU A 246 -10.08 10.66 10.88
N LEU A 247 -9.42 10.70 12.03
CA LEU A 247 -9.91 11.39 13.21
C LEU A 247 -9.52 12.88 13.16
N GLU A 248 -10.37 13.75 13.72
CA GLU A 248 -10.00 15.14 13.92
C GLU A 248 -8.91 15.24 15.00
N THR A 249 -7.86 16.01 14.75
CA THR A 249 -6.85 16.33 15.76
C THR A 249 -7.14 17.70 16.38
N ASP A 250 -6.71 17.90 17.65
CA ASP A 250 -6.88 19.20 18.34
C ASP A 250 -6.10 20.35 17.67
N HIS A 251 -5.30 20.07 16.65
CA HIS A 251 -4.58 21.06 15.83
C HIS A 251 -5.43 21.63 14.68
N ASP A 252 -6.62 21.08 14.44
CA ASP A 252 -7.56 21.55 13.40
C ASP A 252 -8.53 22.63 13.94
N LYS A 253 -8.26 23.18 15.13
CA LYS A 253 -9.08 24.24 15.77
C LYS A 253 -8.42 25.60 15.75
#